data_f6388a5a1f753a5d0ca6140798024292
#
_entry.id   f6388a5a1f753a5d0ca6140798024292
#
_cell.length_a   1.000
_cell.length_b   1.000
_cell.length_c   1.000
_cell.angle_alpha   90.00
_cell.angle_beta   90.00
_cell.angle_gamma   90.00
#
_symmetry.space_group_name_H-M   'P 1'
#
loop_
_entity.id
_entity.type
_entity.pdbx_description
1 polymer ?
#
loop_
_entity_poly.entity_id
_entity_poly.type
_entity_poly.pdbx_seq_one_letter_code
_entity_poly.pdbx_strand_id
1 'polypeptide(L)'
;MKKRKTKIIRNYLMHPAGSVLIETGDTKVICTATVEKGVPSFLRDAEPKQGWLTAEYSMLPGAPNSRFRRETKGIKGRTAEIQRLIGRSLRAVVDLTKFPGYQIMIDCDVIQADGGTTTAAITGACVALFDAFTKMKES
;
A
#
# COMPACT_ATOMS: atom_id res chain seq x y z
N MET A 1 8.60 -28.29 1.28
CA MET A 1 8.47 -26.89 1.75
C MET A 1 7.00 -26.57 1.99
N LYS A 2 6.66 -26.16 3.20
CA LYS A 2 5.27 -25.78 3.50
C LYS A 2 4.96 -24.44 2.86
N LYS A 3 3.93 -24.41 2.03
CA LYS A 3 3.37 -23.15 1.53
C LYS A 3 2.66 -22.44 2.67
N ARG A 4 2.93 -21.15 2.85
CA ARG A 4 2.21 -20.34 3.81
C ARG A 4 0.79 -20.11 3.31
N LYS A 5 -0.18 -20.24 4.20
CA LYS A 5 -1.55 -19.88 3.87
C LYS A 5 -1.68 -18.38 3.80
N THR A 6 -2.38 -17.89 2.77
CA THR A 6 -2.69 -16.48 2.63
C THR A 6 -4.16 -16.28 2.93
N LYS A 7 -4.44 -15.34 3.82
CA LYS A 7 -5.80 -14.95 4.18
C LYS A 7 -5.91 -13.43 4.03
N ILE A 8 -6.97 -12.97 3.37
CA ILE A 8 -7.20 -11.55 3.14
C ILE A 8 -8.57 -11.18 3.68
N ILE A 9 -8.61 -10.23 4.61
CA ILE A 9 -9.85 -9.67 5.15
C ILE A 9 -10.02 -8.29 4.54
N ARG A 10 -11.05 -8.13 3.69
CA ARG A 10 -11.33 -6.88 3.00
C ARG A 10 -12.23 -6.00 3.84
N ASN A 11 -12.25 -4.71 3.55
CA ASN A 11 -13.03 -3.72 4.30
C ASN A 11 -12.71 -3.77 5.79
N TYR A 12 -11.41 -3.90 6.09
CA TYR A 12 -10.96 -4.09 7.46
C TYR A 12 -11.11 -2.82 8.30
N LEU A 13 -10.89 -1.64 7.70
CA LEU A 13 -11.05 -0.34 8.34
C LEU A 13 -12.16 0.44 7.62
N MET A 14 -12.86 1.31 8.36
CA MET A 14 -14.05 1.98 7.82
C MET A 14 -13.76 3.20 6.94
N HIS A 15 -12.68 3.92 7.17
CA HIS A 15 -12.46 5.19 6.50
C HIS A 15 -11.75 5.12 5.14
N PRO A 16 -10.71 4.31 4.94
CA PRO A 16 -10.06 4.25 3.63
C PRO A 16 -10.97 3.71 2.55
N ALA A 17 -10.78 4.17 1.32
CA ALA A 17 -11.53 3.67 0.17
C ALA A 17 -11.30 2.17 -0.06
N GLY A 18 -10.08 1.69 0.21
CA GLY A 18 -9.77 0.27 0.24
C GLY A 18 -8.97 -0.05 1.49
N SER A 19 -9.25 -1.18 2.13
CA SER A 19 -8.49 -1.60 3.31
C SER A 19 -8.54 -3.11 3.45
N VAL A 20 -7.38 -3.71 3.69
CA VAL A 20 -7.30 -5.15 3.92
C VAL A 20 -6.33 -5.45 5.05
N LEU A 21 -6.62 -6.53 5.76
CA LEU A 21 -5.61 -7.20 6.58
C LEU A 21 -5.20 -8.45 5.80
N ILE A 22 -3.95 -8.54 5.44
CA ILE A 22 -3.40 -9.74 4.81
C ILE A 22 -2.56 -10.51 5.80
N GLU A 23 -2.80 -11.81 5.87
CA GLU A 23 -2.02 -12.73 6.68
C GLU A 23 -1.38 -13.76 5.76
N THR A 24 -0.06 -13.87 5.82
CA THR A 24 0.69 -14.90 5.10
C THR A 24 1.48 -15.68 6.14
N GLY A 25 0.98 -16.86 6.51
CA GLY A 25 1.49 -17.55 7.69
C GLY A 25 1.23 -16.66 8.90
N ASP A 26 2.29 -16.38 9.66
CA ASP A 26 2.21 -15.51 10.83
C ASP A 26 2.53 -14.04 10.52
N THR A 27 2.87 -13.72 9.28
CA THR A 27 3.08 -12.32 8.88
C THR A 27 1.73 -11.65 8.65
N LYS A 28 1.55 -10.47 9.25
CA LYS A 28 0.30 -9.71 9.14
C LYS A 28 0.58 -8.28 8.76
N VAL A 29 -0.10 -7.79 7.73
CA VAL A 29 0.07 -6.44 7.22
C VAL A 29 -1.30 -5.81 6.98
N ILE A 30 -1.47 -4.57 7.44
CA ILE A 30 -2.66 -3.78 7.11
C ILE A 30 -2.29 -2.92 5.91
N CYS A 31 -3.08 -3.02 4.84
CA CYS A 31 -2.87 -2.23 3.63
C CYS A 31 -4.10 -1.37 3.38
N THR A 32 -3.89 -0.07 3.18
CA THR A 32 -4.99 0.86 2.92
C THR A 32 -4.72 1.65 1.65
N ALA A 33 -5.80 2.04 0.97
CA ALA A 33 -5.76 2.92 -0.19
C ALA A 33 -6.65 4.13 0.11
N THR A 34 -6.04 5.30 0.16
CA THR A 34 -6.74 6.56 0.38
C THR A 34 -6.75 7.36 -0.92
N VAL A 35 -7.92 7.84 -1.32
CA VAL A 35 -8.09 8.59 -2.57
C VAL A 35 -8.23 10.07 -2.23
N GLU A 36 -7.45 10.91 -2.90
CA GLU A 36 -7.52 12.36 -2.74
C GLU A 36 -7.60 13.05 -4.10
N LYS A 37 -8.30 14.19 -4.15
CA LYS A 37 -8.32 15.04 -5.35
C LYS A 37 -6.96 15.72 -5.50
N GLY A 38 -6.56 15.92 -6.75
CA GLY A 38 -5.31 16.59 -7.09
C GLY A 38 -4.23 15.60 -7.45
N VAL A 39 -3.19 16.12 -8.08
CA VAL A 39 -2.03 15.35 -8.46
C VAL A 39 -0.78 16.14 -8.05
N PRO A 40 0.38 15.46 -7.93
CA PRO A 40 1.62 16.18 -7.65
C PRO A 40 1.91 17.22 -8.71
N SER A 41 2.64 18.27 -8.36
CA SER A 41 2.90 19.41 -9.25
C SER A 41 3.55 18.98 -10.57
N PHE A 42 4.39 17.94 -10.56
CA PHE A 42 5.05 17.49 -11.79
C PHE A 42 4.09 16.90 -12.82
N LEU A 43 2.86 16.58 -12.44
CA LEU A 43 1.84 16.05 -13.33
C LEU A 43 0.77 17.08 -13.72
N ARG A 44 0.85 18.30 -13.17
CA ARG A 44 -0.20 19.30 -13.39
C ARG A 44 -0.45 19.59 -14.86
N ASP A 45 0.60 19.63 -15.66
CA ASP A 45 0.52 19.93 -17.09
C ASP A 45 0.80 18.72 -17.97
N ALA A 46 0.71 17.51 -17.40
CA ALA A 46 1.01 16.30 -18.16
C ALA A 46 -0.07 16.03 -19.22
N GLU A 47 0.38 15.54 -20.37
CA GLU A 47 -0.48 15.07 -21.46
C GLU A 47 -0.05 13.65 -21.84
N PRO A 48 -0.98 12.68 -21.81
CA PRO A 48 -2.37 12.80 -21.39
C PRO A 48 -2.50 13.09 -19.89
N LYS A 49 -3.65 13.60 -19.48
CA LYS A 49 -3.96 13.78 -18.06
C LYS A 49 -3.97 12.43 -17.36
N GLN A 50 -3.42 12.39 -16.18
CA GLN A 50 -3.35 11.14 -15.43
C GLN A 50 -3.42 11.40 -13.92
N GLY A 51 -3.69 10.34 -13.19
CA GLY A 51 -3.58 10.35 -11.74
C GLY A 51 -2.19 9.93 -11.29
N TRP A 52 -2.05 9.74 -9.99
CA TRP A 52 -0.78 9.29 -9.43
C TRP A 52 -1.02 8.32 -8.29
N LEU A 53 -0.02 7.52 -8.01
CA LEU A 53 -0.07 6.52 -6.95
C LEU A 53 1.27 6.51 -6.22
N THR A 54 1.23 6.64 -4.90
CA THR A 54 2.39 6.54 -4.04
C THR A 54 2.18 5.46 -2.99
N ALA A 55 3.24 4.97 -2.41
CA ALA A 55 3.17 3.96 -1.36
C ALA A 55 4.11 4.31 -0.22
N GLU A 56 3.63 4.10 0.99
CA GLU A 56 4.44 4.16 2.19
C GLU A 56 4.40 2.79 2.88
N TYR A 57 5.45 2.49 3.59
CA TYR A 57 5.63 1.21 4.28
C TYR A 57 6.18 1.49 5.66
N SER A 58 5.62 0.86 6.66
CA SER A 58 6.05 1.01 8.03
C SER A 58 5.92 -0.31 8.77
N MET A 59 6.62 -0.44 9.87
CA MET A 59 6.54 -1.62 10.72
C MET A 59 6.29 -1.16 12.15
N LEU A 60 5.29 -1.76 12.81
CA LEU A 60 5.08 -1.48 14.23
C LEU A 60 6.29 -1.93 15.03
N PRO A 61 6.63 -1.18 16.09
CA PRO A 61 7.78 -1.57 16.92
C PRO A 61 7.73 -3.00 17.43
N GLY A 62 6.54 -3.49 17.78
CA GLY A 62 6.36 -4.85 18.27
C GLY A 62 6.14 -5.91 17.20
N ALA A 63 6.22 -5.54 15.91
CA ALA A 63 5.96 -6.50 14.84
C ALA A 63 7.03 -7.58 14.73
N PRO A 64 8.34 -7.27 14.76
CA PRO A 64 9.36 -8.30 14.66
C PRO A 64 9.69 -8.90 16.03
N ASN A 65 10.52 -9.94 16.01
CA ASN A 65 10.93 -10.63 17.21
C ASN A 65 11.66 -9.71 18.21
N SER A 66 12.50 -8.80 17.70
CA SER A 66 13.17 -7.77 18.52
C SER A 66 12.54 -6.43 18.17
N ARG A 67 12.28 -5.60 19.18
CA ARG A 67 11.58 -4.32 18.97
C ARG A 67 12.23 -3.48 17.87
N PHE A 68 11.42 -3.06 16.90
CA PHE A 68 11.83 -2.16 15.84
C PHE A 68 11.65 -0.71 16.31
N ARG A 69 12.71 0.09 16.23
CA ARG A 69 12.64 1.49 16.66
C ARG A 69 11.88 2.33 15.61
N ARG A 70 10.95 3.16 16.07
CA ARG A 70 10.22 4.03 15.16
C ARG A 70 11.17 4.98 14.44
N GLU A 71 10.92 5.20 13.15
CA GLU A 71 11.73 6.10 12.33
C GLU A 71 11.23 7.54 12.48
N THR A 72 11.66 8.20 13.56
CA THR A 72 11.20 9.56 13.89
C THR A 72 12.05 10.67 13.30
N LYS A 73 13.25 10.31 12.78
CA LYS A 73 14.19 11.29 12.20
C LYS A 73 14.35 11.10 10.69
N GLY A 74 13.25 10.76 10.03
CA GLY A 74 13.26 10.47 8.60
C GLY A 74 13.34 8.99 8.32
N ILE A 75 12.99 8.62 7.10
CA ILE A 75 12.91 7.24 6.66
C ILE A 75 14.30 6.69 6.38
N LYS A 76 14.62 5.52 6.94
CA LYS A 76 15.89 4.84 6.65
C LYS A 76 15.90 4.30 5.23
N GLY A 77 17.10 4.10 4.68
CA GLY A 77 17.28 3.66 3.30
C GLY A 77 16.52 2.40 2.95
N ARG A 78 16.48 1.40 3.84
CA ARG A 78 15.75 0.16 3.60
C ARG A 78 14.24 0.40 3.48
N THR A 79 13.66 1.19 4.36
CA THR A 79 12.24 1.51 4.31
C THR A 79 11.91 2.29 3.04
N ALA A 80 12.74 3.27 2.68
CA ALA A 80 12.55 4.04 1.46
C ALA A 80 12.60 3.14 0.23
N GLU A 81 13.53 2.19 0.21
CA GLU A 81 13.68 1.25 -0.90
C GLU A 81 12.46 0.35 -1.05
N ILE A 82 11.92 -0.15 0.07
CA ILE A 82 10.69 -0.97 0.06
C ILE A 82 9.51 -0.14 -0.44
N GLN A 83 9.39 1.11 0.01
CA GLN A 83 8.33 2.01 -0.47
C GLN A 83 8.39 2.22 -1.99
N ARG A 84 9.60 2.43 -2.52
CA ARG A 84 9.78 2.57 -3.96
C ARG A 84 9.40 1.30 -4.71
N LEU A 85 9.76 0.14 -4.17
CA LEU A 85 9.41 -1.15 -4.78
C LEU A 85 7.91 -1.35 -4.82
N ILE A 86 7.21 -1.09 -3.72
CA ILE A 86 5.75 -1.23 -3.67
C ILE A 86 5.11 -0.28 -4.68
N GLY A 87 5.51 0.99 -4.66
CA GLY A 87 4.96 1.99 -5.58
C GLY A 87 5.15 1.63 -7.04
N ARG A 88 6.37 1.22 -7.41
CA ARG A 88 6.66 0.81 -8.80
C ARG A 88 5.84 -0.42 -9.20
N SER A 89 5.73 -1.40 -8.31
CA SER A 89 4.98 -2.62 -8.59
C SER A 89 3.52 -2.31 -8.88
N LEU A 90 2.91 -1.44 -8.09
CA LEU A 90 1.51 -1.07 -8.26
C LEU A 90 1.31 -0.20 -9.51
N ARG A 91 2.20 0.78 -9.74
CA ARG A 91 2.10 1.63 -10.95
C ARG A 91 2.27 0.84 -12.22
N ALA A 92 2.99 -0.27 -12.18
CA ALA A 92 3.18 -1.13 -13.35
C ALA A 92 1.92 -1.88 -13.78
N VAL A 93 0.96 -2.08 -12.86
CA VAL A 93 -0.24 -2.87 -13.12
C VAL A 93 -1.52 -2.04 -13.21
N VAL A 94 -1.43 -0.71 -13.05
CA VAL A 94 -2.59 0.17 -13.16
C VAL A 94 -2.42 1.13 -14.34
N ASP A 95 -3.55 1.57 -14.88
CA ASP A 95 -3.56 2.61 -15.92
C ASP A 95 -3.85 3.95 -15.24
N LEU A 96 -2.82 4.75 -15.06
CA LEU A 96 -2.92 6.04 -14.38
C LEU A 96 -3.85 7.03 -15.11
N THR A 97 -4.07 6.84 -16.41
CA THR A 97 -4.98 7.70 -17.19
C THR A 97 -6.45 7.45 -16.87
N LYS A 98 -6.76 6.37 -16.13
CA LYS A 98 -8.14 6.04 -15.79
C LYS A 98 -8.68 6.83 -14.60
N PHE A 99 -7.82 7.52 -13.86
CA PHE A 99 -8.26 8.35 -12.75
C PHE A 99 -7.57 9.72 -12.75
N PRO A 100 -7.66 10.45 -13.88
CA PRO A 100 -7.01 11.76 -13.98
C PRO A 100 -7.51 12.72 -12.91
N GLY A 101 -6.60 13.51 -12.36
CA GLY A 101 -6.96 14.48 -11.34
C GLY A 101 -7.04 13.95 -9.92
N TYR A 102 -6.76 12.66 -9.73
CA TYR A 102 -6.79 12.03 -8.40
C TYR A 102 -5.45 11.38 -8.10
N GLN A 103 -5.15 11.26 -6.83
CA GLN A 103 -4.00 10.47 -6.40
C GLN A 103 -4.45 9.47 -5.35
N ILE A 104 -3.79 8.33 -5.36
CA ILE A 104 -4.06 7.26 -4.41
C ILE A 104 -2.80 7.07 -3.57
N MET A 105 -2.97 7.14 -2.24
CA MET A 105 -1.89 6.85 -1.31
C MET A 105 -2.12 5.47 -0.73
N ILE A 106 -1.14 4.61 -0.93
CA ILE A 106 -1.13 3.26 -0.36
C ILE A 106 -0.28 3.31 0.91
N ASP A 107 -0.82 2.78 1.98
CA ASP A 107 -0.11 2.64 3.24
C ASP A 107 -0.09 1.17 3.63
N CYS A 108 1.10 0.63 3.87
CA CYS A 108 1.30 -0.75 4.29
C CYS A 108 1.95 -0.75 5.66
N ASP A 109 1.23 -1.24 6.67
CA ASP A 109 1.69 -1.26 8.05
C ASP A 109 1.83 -2.70 8.52
N VAL A 110 3.06 -3.13 8.74
CA VAL A 110 3.34 -4.48 9.23
C VAL A 110 3.06 -4.53 10.72
N ILE A 111 2.12 -5.36 11.13
CA ILE A 111 1.76 -5.51 12.56
C ILE A 111 2.36 -6.76 13.17
N GLN A 112 2.75 -7.74 12.35
CA GLN A 112 3.48 -8.91 12.79
C GLN A 112 4.37 -9.38 11.65
N ALA A 113 5.67 -9.50 11.91
CA ALA A 113 6.66 -9.83 10.89
C ALA A 113 7.27 -11.21 11.16
N ASP A 114 7.02 -12.13 10.21
CA ASP A 114 7.60 -13.47 10.26
C ASP A 114 8.04 -13.87 8.85
N GLY A 115 8.78 -12.98 8.19
CA GLY A 115 9.26 -13.16 6.83
C GLY A 115 8.22 -12.80 5.80
N GLY A 116 8.67 -12.40 4.61
CA GLY A 116 7.80 -12.12 3.47
C GLY A 116 6.91 -10.89 3.62
N THR A 117 7.32 -9.91 4.44
CA THR A 117 6.50 -8.71 4.67
C THR A 117 6.31 -7.87 3.42
N THR A 118 7.34 -7.75 2.58
CA THR A 118 7.26 -6.94 1.36
C THR A 118 6.29 -7.57 0.35
N THR A 119 6.38 -8.88 0.15
CA THR A 119 5.48 -9.61 -0.74
C THR A 119 4.04 -9.54 -0.25
N ALA A 120 3.82 -9.73 1.05
CA ALA A 120 2.50 -9.62 1.65
C ALA A 120 1.94 -8.19 1.47
N ALA A 121 2.78 -7.17 1.69
CA ALA A 121 2.38 -5.77 1.52
C ALA A 121 1.92 -5.49 0.09
N ILE A 122 2.69 -5.94 -0.92
CA ILE A 122 2.34 -5.71 -2.31
C ILE A 122 1.02 -6.41 -2.66
N THR A 123 0.84 -7.65 -2.23
CA THR A 123 -0.39 -8.40 -2.49
C THR A 123 -1.60 -7.74 -1.83
N GLY A 124 -1.46 -7.38 -0.55
CA GLY A 124 -2.54 -6.70 0.16
C GLY A 124 -2.86 -5.33 -0.43
N ALA A 125 -1.82 -4.59 -0.83
CA ALA A 125 -2.00 -3.30 -1.47
C ALA A 125 -2.75 -3.41 -2.80
N CYS A 126 -2.48 -4.45 -3.60
CA CYS A 126 -3.22 -4.69 -4.84
C CYS A 126 -4.72 -4.85 -4.57
N VAL A 127 -5.08 -5.62 -3.55
CA VAL A 127 -6.49 -5.84 -3.21
C VAL A 127 -7.13 -4.54 -2.70
N ALA A 128 -6.44 -3.81 -1.82
CA ALA A 128 -6.93 -2.53 -1.33
C ALA A 128 -7.14 -1.52 -2.47
N LEU A 129 -6.20 -1.50 -3.41
CA LEU A 129 -6.27 -0.63 -4.59
C LEU A 129 -7.47 -0.99 -5.47
N PHE A 130 -7.70 -2.29 -5.72
CA PHE A 130 -8.86 -2.75 -6.47
C PHE A 130 -10.16 -2.31 -5.81
N ASP A 131 -10.26 -2.47 -4.49
CA ASP A 131 -11.43 -2.06 -3.75
C ASP A 131 -11.65 -0.55 -3.80
N ALA A 132 -10.56 0.24 -3.77
CA ALA A 132 -10.63 1.68 -3.90
C ALA A 132 -11.18 2.09 -5.28
N PHE A 133 -10.71 1.44 -6.35
CA PHE A 133 -11.23 1.71 -7.69
C PHE A 133 -12.72 1.38 -7.81
N THR A 134 -13.15 0.27 -7.23
CA THR A 134 -14.56 -0.09 -7.22
C THR A 134 -15.39 1.00 -6.53
N LYS A 135 -14.91 1.49 -5.40
CA LYS A 135 -15.61 2.55 -4.66
C LYS A 135 -15.63 3.86 -5.43
N MET A 136 -14.57 4.20 -6.15
CA MET A 136 -14.52 5.41 -6.98
C MET A 136 -15.57 5.37 -8.10
N LYS A 137 -15.83 4.19 -8.67
CA LYS A 137 -16.85 4.04 -9.72
C LYS A 137 -18.27 4.21 -9.18
N GLU A 138 -18.47 3.96 -7.90
CA GLU A 138 -19.79 4.04 -7.27
C GLU A 138 -20.18 5.47 -6.85
N SER A 139 -19.22 6.39 -6.86
CA SER A 139 -19.46 7.77 -6.43
C SER A 139 -19.61 8.74 -7.59
#